data_8744f0d7ce02aad67de9b2a63fdc72e9
#
_entry.id   8744f0d7ce02aad67de9b2a63fdc72e9
#
_cell.length_a   1.000
_cell.length_b   1.000
_cell.length_c   1.000
_cell.angle_alpha   90.00
_cell.angle_beta   90.00
_cell.angle_gamma   90.00
#
_symmetry.space_group_name_H-M   'P 1'
#
loop_
_entity.id
_entity.type
_entity.pdbx_description
1 polymer ?
#
loop_
_entity_poly.entity_id
_entity_poly.type
_entity_poly.pdbx_seq_one_letter_code
_entity_poly.pdbx_strand_id
1 'polypeptide(L)'
;MGILPLAVITGLSDLLVLGLVSRLFAIVVQKENKPSIPFSDLITTDPITKLFILIFIYISFNWLASFLRLYLRSYQEKLRAKIFIELSRKTQNNVLNQKYDFFLTENSEDISSKILLNIARVSEKFVRPMLNIVSGIFIVSFIFVAILSFAKITALYLIIGLVIGYTLISFSVT
;
A
#
# COMPACT_ATOMS: atom_id res chain seq x y z
N MET A 1 9.52 -6.00 -12.93
CA MET A 1 9.03 -4.64 -13.28
C MET A 1 7.53 -4.41 -13.04
N GLY A 2 6.74 -5.35 -12.55
CA GLY A 2 5.29 -5.21 -12.39
C GLY A 2 4.76 -4.54 -11.10
N ILE A 3 5.58 -4.33 -10.06
CA ILE A 3 5.09 -3.74 -8.79
C ILE A 3 4.77 -2.25 -8.97
N LEU A 4 5.63 -1.50 -9.65
CA LEU A 4 5.47 -0.05 -9.80
C LEU A 4 4.15 0.34 -10.49
N PRO A 5 3.81 -0.19 -11.69
CA PRO A 5 2.53 0.15 -12.31
C PRO A 5 1.33 -0.29 -11.48
N LEU A 6 1.39 -1.44 -10.79
CA LEU A 6 0.33 -1.89 -9.91
C LEU A 6 0.17 -0.97 -8.69
N ALA A 7 1.25 -0.50 -8.08
CA ALA A 7 1.20 0.45 -6.96
C ALA A 7 0.61 1.80 -7.40
N VAL A 8 0.96 2.27 -8.61
CA VAL A 8 0.39 3.49 -9.20
C VAL A 8 -1.12 3.34 -9.40
N ILE A 9 -1.57 2.25 -10.02
CA ILE A 9 -3.00 1.99 -10.24
C ILE A 9 -3.76 1.90 -8.91
N THR A 10 -3.19 1.23 -7.91
CA THR A 10 -3.78 1.13 -6.57
C THR A 10 -3.88 2.50 -5.93
N GLY A 11 -2.82 3.33 -5.99
CA GLY A 11 -2.83 4.69 -5.46
C GLY A 11 -3.87 5.59 -6.14
N LEU A 12 -4.02 5.50 -7.46
CA LEU A 12 -5.06 6.23 -8.19
C LEU A 12 -6.47 5.78 -7.77
N SER A 13 -6.69 4.48 -7.58
CA SER A 13 -7.97 3.95 -7.10
C SER A 13 -8.31 4.47 -5.70
N ASP A 14 -7.32 4.53 -4.81
CA ASP A 14 -7.49 5.08 -3.45
C ASP A 14 -7.86 6.57 -3.48
N LEU A 15 -7.26 7.34 -4.40
CA LEU A 15 -7.61 8.75 -4.60
C LEU A 15 -9.04 8.93 -5.08
N LEU A 16 -9.50 8.11 -6.02
CA LEU A 16 -10.89 8.16 -6.48
C LEU A 16 -11.87 7.87 -5.34
N VAL A 17 -11.57 6.86 -4.51
CA VAL A 17 -12.39 6.55 -3.33
C VAL A 17 -12.43 7.72 -2.35
N LEU A 18 -11.29 8.35 -2.04
CA LEU A 18 -11.23 9.53 -1.19
C LEU A 18 -12.01 10.72 -1.77
N GLY A 19 -11.90 10.94 -3.07
CA GLY A 19 -12.67 11.99 -3.77
C GLY A 19 -14.18 11.77 -3.68
N LEU A 20 -14.64 10.53 -3.81
CA LEU A 20 -16.05 10.16 -3.66
C LEU A 20 -16.56 10.35 -2.22
N VAL A 21 -15.75 9.96 -1.21
CA VAL A 21 -16.07 10.20 0.20
C VAL A 21 -16.20 11.68 0.50
N SER A 22 -15.25 12.49 0.04
CA SER A 22 -15.28 13.94 0.21
C SER A 22 -16.55 14.57 -0.36
N ARG A 23 -17.01 14.11 -1.53
CA ARG A 23 -18.28 14.57 -2.13
C ARG A 23 -19.50 14.11 -1.37
N LEU A 24 -19.52 12.85 -0.86
CA LEU A 24 -20.59 12.38 0.01
C LEU A 24 -20.74 13.25 1.25
N PHE A 25 -19.62 13.59 1.92
CA PHE A 25 -19.63 14.47 3.07
C PHE A 25 -20.12 15.87 2.73
N ALA A 26 -19.71 16.43 1.60
CA ALA A 26 -20.17 17.75 1.17
C ALA A 26 -21.71 17.79 0.98
N ILE A 27 -22.30 16.76 0.40
CA ILE A 27 -23.74 16.67 0.20
C ILE A 27 -24.49 16.53 1.54
N VAL A 28 -23.99 15.70 2.45
CA VAL A 28 -24.65 15.44 3.73
C VAL A 28 -24.52 16.64 4.67
N VAL A 29 -23.36 17.30 4.73
CA VAL A 29 -23.09 18.38 5.70
C VAL A 29 -23.59 19.73 5.20
N GLN A 30 -23.42 20.06 3.92
CA GLN A 30 -23.71 21.40 3.41
C GLN A 30 -25.14 21.58 2.89
N LYS A 31 -25.97 20.52 2.85
CA LYS A 31 -27.32 20.60 2.23
C LYS A 31 -27.32 21.28 0.87
N GLU A 32 -26.24 21.15 0.12
CA GLU A 32 -26.14 21.74 -1.22
C GLU A 32 -27.18 21.08 -2.14
N ASN A 33 -28.19 21.87 -2.51
CA ASN A 33 -29.31 21.43 -3.38
C ASN A 33 -28.88 21.12 -4.83
N LYS A 34 -27.61 21.31 -5.17
CA LYS A 34 -27.06 20.97 -6.51
C LYS A 34 -25.72 20.26 -6.39
N PRO A 35 -25.70 18.95 -6.15
CA PRO A 35 -24.47 18.19 -6.31
C PRO A 35 -24.10 18.15 -7.81
N SER A 36 -23.11 18.94 -8.19
CA SER A 36 -22.52 18.85 -9.55
C SER A 36 -21.69 17.57 -9.68
N ILE A 37 -22.37 16.44 -9.81
CA ILE A 37 -21.73 15.15 -10.06
C ILE A 37 -21.69 14.98 -11.59
N PRO A 38 -20.52 14.79 -12.22
CA PRO A 38 -20.49 14.41 -13.63
C PRO A 38 -21.30 13.10 -13.78
N PHE A 39 -22.29 13.10 -14.64
CA PHE A 39 -23.26 12.03 -14.91
C PHE A 39 -24.56 12.00 -14.07
N SER A 40 -24.69 12.73 -12.95
CA SER A 40 -25.91 12.66 -12.16
C SER A 40 -27.10 13.36 -12.81
N ASP A 41 -26.85 14.38 -13.62
CA ASP A 41 -27.90 15.15 -14.31
C ASP A 41 -28.57 14.39 -15.46
N LEU A 42 -27.95 13.28 -15.87
CA LEU A 42 -28.47 12.40 -16.92
C LEU A 42 -29.48 11.36 -16.41
N ILE A 43 -29.51 11.07 -15.09
CA ILE A 43 -30.20 9.89 -14.59
C ILE A 43 -31.46 10.21 -13.81
N THR A 44 -31.53 11.25 -12.99
CA THR A 44 -32.73 11.56 -12.19
C THR A 44 -32.72 12.98 -11.62
N THR A 45 -33.94 13.52 -11.39
CA THR A 45 -34.17 14.85 -10.81
C THR A 45 -34.25 14.82 -9.28
N ASP A 46 -34.55 13.65 -8.68
CA ASP A 46 -34.78 13.51 -7.25
C ASP A 46 -33.50 13.47 -6.42
N PRO A 47 -33.37 14.31 -5.37
CA PRO A 47 -32.14 14.40 -4.56
C PRO A 47 -31.84 13.11 -3.79
N ILE A 48 -32.87 12.37 -3.36
CA ILE A 48 -32.73 11.12 -2.60
C ILE A 48 -32.15 10.02 -3.51
N THR A 49 -32.66 9.89 -4.73
CA THR A 49 -32.18 8.89 -5.70
C THR A 49 -30.74 9.15 -6.11
N LYS A 50 -30.37 10.44 -6.25
CA LYS A 50 -28.97 10.83 -6.52
C LYS A 50 -28.03 10.38 -5.41
N LEU A 51 -28.45 10.50 -4.15
CA LEU A 51 -27.65 10.09 -2.99
C LEU A 51 -27.47 8.57 -2.96
N PHE A 52 -28.52 7.79 -3.23
CA PHE A 52 -28.43 6.32 -3.31
C PHE A 52 -27.49 5.87 -4.45
N ILE A 53 -27.57 6.47 -5.62
CA ILE A 53 -26.68 6.17 -6.75
C ILE A 53 -25.22 6.46 -6.37
N LEU A 54 -24.95 7.58 -5.71
CA LEU A 54 -23.60 7.96 -5.32
C LEU A 54 -23.02 7.00 -4.26
N ILE A 55 -23.83 6.56 -3.30
CA ILE A 55 -23.44 5.52 -2.33
C ILE A 55 -23.12 4.20 -3.05
N PHE A 56 -23.94 3.80 -4.01
CA PHE A 56 -23.72 2.58 -4.76
C PHE A 56 -22.43 2.63 -5.58
N ILE A 57 -22.17 3.75 -6.24
CA ILE A 57 -20.91 4.01 -6.96
C ILE A 57 -19.73 3.95 -6.00
N TYR A 58 -19.82 4.60 -4.84
CA TYR A 58 -18.77 4.57 -3.81
C TYR A 58 -18.46 3.14 -3.35
N ILE A 59 -19.48 2.35 -3.03
CA ILE A 59 -19.31 0.96 -2.62
C ILE A 59 -18.61 0.15 -3.72
N SER A 60 -19.06 0.30 -4.97
CA SER A 60 -18.47 -0.41 -6.12
C SER A 60 -16.99 -0.05 -6.32
N PHE A 61 -16.64 1.23 -6.26
CA PHE A 61 -15.26 1.68 -6.37
C PHE A 61 -14.39 1.23 -5.19
N ASN A 62 -14.93 1.21 -3.97
CA ASN A 62 -14.23 0.71 -2.79
C ASN A 62 -13.93 -0.79 -2.88
N TRP A 63 -14.86 -1.57 -3.42
CA TRP A 63 -14.64 -3.00 -3.71
C TRP A 63 -13.55 -3.20 -4.76
N LEU A 64 -13.59 -2.42 -5.83
CA LEU A 64 -12.56 -2.46 -6.87
C LEU A 64 -11.17 -2.09 -6.33
N ALA A 65 -11.08 -1.02 -5.55
CA ALA A 65 -9.83 -0.62 -4.90
C ALA A 65 -9.30 -1.70 -3.95
N SER A 66 -10.18 -2.34 -3.16
CA SER A 66 -9.82 -3.44 -2.27
C SER A 66 -9.29 -4.64 -3.04
N PHE A 67 -9.89 -4.98 -4.17
CA PHE A 67 -9.43 -6.05 -5.06
C PHE A 67 -8.04 -5.75 -5.62
N LEU A 68 -7.80 -4.53 -6.07
CA LEU A 68 -6.49 -4.09 -6.56
C LEU A 68 -5.41 -4.17 -5.48
N ARG A 69 -5.73 -3.79 -4.23
CA ARG A 69 -4.81 -3.94 -3.08
C ARG A 69 -4.47 -5.41 -2.81
N LEU A 70 -5.46 -6.30 -2.86
CA LEU A 70 -5.24 -7.74 -2.70
C LEU A 70 -4.36 -8.30 -3.82
N TYR A 71 -4.59 -7.86 -5.05
CA TYR A 71 -3.78 -8.28 -6.19
C TYR A 71 -2.33 -7.81 -6.07
N LEU A 72 -2.10 -6.54 -5.68
CA LEU A 72 -0.77 -6.00 -5.40
C LEU A 72 -0.05 -6.81 -4.32
N ARG A 73 -0.75 -7.11 -3.22
CA ARG A 73 -0.22 -7.92 -2.12
C ARG A 73 0.14 -9.34 -2.57
N SER A 74 -0.71 -9.98 -3.35
CA SER A 74 -0.44 -11.30 -3.93
C SER A 74 0.79 -11.29 -4.84
N TYR A 75 0.96 -10.24 -5.63
CA TYR A 75 2.13 -10.06 -6.47
C TYR A 75 3.43 -9.86 -5.66
N GLN A 76 3.38 -9.08 -4.58
CA GLN A 76 4.50 -8.91 -3.65
C GLN A 76 4.91 -10.23 -3.00
N GLU A 77 3.94 -11.05 -2.56
CA GLU A 77 4.23 -12.37 -1.98
C GLU A 77 4.85 -13.32 -3.00
N LYS A 78 4.41 -13.30 -4.26
CA LYS A 78 5.04 -14.09 -5.33
C LYS A 78 6.50 -13.66 -5.57
N LEU A 79 6.77 -12.36 -5.52
CA LEU A 79 8.13 -11.84 -5.70
C LEU A 79 9.01 -12.22 -4.50
N ARG A 80 8.48 -12.10 -3.28
CA ARG A 80 9.15 -12.54 -2.05
C ARG A 80 9.53 -14.03 -2.12
N ALA A 81 8.60 -14.88 -2.58
CA ALA A 81 8.86 -16.30 -2.75
C ALA A 81 9.98 -16.58 -3.77
N LYS A 82 10.00 -15.85 -4.89
CA LYS A 82 11.09 -15.97 -5.87
C LYS A 82 12.46 -15.59 -5.27
N ILE A 83 12.52 -14.46 -4.56
CA ILE A 83 13.75 -14.01 -3.90
C ILE A 83 14.21 -15.05 -2.85
N PHE A 84 13.27 -15.60 -2.07
CA PHE A 84 13.56 -16.65 -1.10
C PHE A 84 14.18 -17.88 -1.75
N ILE A 85 13.58 -18.38 -2.84
CA ILE A 85 14.08 -19.56 -3.57
C ILE A 85 15.46 -19.28 -4.16
N GLU A 86 15.66 -18.11 -4.77
CA GLU A 86 16.94 -17.73 -5.37
C GLU A 86 18.04 -17.60 -4.32
N LEU A 87 17.73 -16.96 -3.19
CA LEU A 87 18.65 -16.81 -2.07
C LEU A 87 19.01 -18.18 -1.46
N SER A 88 18.02 -19.05 -1.27
CA SER A 88 18.22 -20.43 -0.77
C SER A 88 19.14 -21.22 -1.68
N ARG A 89 18.88 -21.18 -2.99
CA ARG A 89 19.69 -21.87 -3.98
C ARG A 89 21.14 -21.38 -4.00
N LYS A 90 21.32 -20.04 -3.96
CA LYS A 90 22.65 -19.43 -3.96
C LYS A 90 23.42 -19.77 -2.69
N THR A 91 22.79 -19.70 -1.53
CA THR A 91 23.42 -20.05 -0.26
C THR A 91 23.75 -21.54 -0.20
N GLN A 92 22.86 -22.41 -0.64
CA GLN A 92 23.10 -23.84 -0.67
C GLN A 92 24.27 -24.21 -1.60
N ASN A 93 24.35 -23.62 -2.79
CA ASN A 93 25.48 -23.79 -3.69
C ASN A 93 26.80 -23.33 -3.07
N ASN A 94 26.78 -22.21 -2.36
CA ASN A 94 27.99 -21.70 -1.69
C ASN A 94 28.45 -22.65 -0.57
N VAL A 95 27.50 -23.25 0.17
CA VAL A 95 27.85 -24.22 1.22
C VAL A 95 28.38 -25.52 0.62
N LEU A 96 27.78 -26.02 -0.46
CA LEU A 96 28.27 -27.23 -1.14
C LEU A 96 29.65 -27.07 -1.72
N ASN A 97 30.09 -25.86 -2.03
CA ASN A 97 31.43 -25.55 -2.54
C ASN A 97 32.47 -25.27 -1.42
N GLN A 98 32.11 -25.46 -0.14
CA GLN A 98 33.04 -25.34 0.97
C GLN A 98 34.01 -26.52 1.02
N LYS A 99 35.16 -26.30 1.67
CA LYS A 99 36.18 -27.35 1.85
C LYS A 99 35.65 -28.48 2.73
N TYR A 100 36.11 -29.69 2.54
CA TYR A 100 35.68 -30.89 3.28
C TYR A 100 35.83 -30.72 4.81
N ASP A 101 36.84 -30.01 5.27
CA ASP A 101 37.07 -29.73 6.69
C ASP A 101 35.88 -29.00 7.36
N PHE A 102 35.13 -28.19 6.62
CA PHE A 102 33.90 -27.52 7.11
C PHE A 102 32.81 -28.54 7.47
N PHE A 103 32.66 -29.60 6.70
CA PHE A 103 31.66 -30.64 6.94
C PHE A 103 32.04 -31.64 8.03
N LEU A 104 33.34 -31.71 8.40
CA LEU A 104 33.82 -32.51 9.51
C LEU A 104 33.53 -31.86 10.89
N THR A 105 33.47 -30.54 10.92
CA THR A 105 33.29 -29.76 12.17
C THR A 105 31.83 -29.46 12.46
N GLU A 106 30.97 -29.42 11.46
CA GLU A 106 29.56 -29.03 11.58
C GLU A 106 28.63 -30.18 11.08
N ASN A 107 27.57 -30.46 11.82
CA ASN A 107 26.58 -31.44 11.40
C ASN A 107 25.77 -30.92 10.21
N SER A 108 25.67 -31.69 9.13
CA SER A 108 25.01 -31.29 7.88
C SER A 108 23.53 -30.94 8.05
N GLU A 109 22.83 -31.60 8.98
CA GLU A 109 21.43 -31.29 9.31
C GLU A 109 21.30 -29.92 9.98
N ASP A 110 22.19 -29.58 10.89
CA ASP A 110 22.25 -28.29 11.57
C ASP A 110 22.55 -27.14 10.60
N ILE A 111 23.45 -27.35 9.64
CA ILE A 111 23.77 -26.37 8.61
C ILE A 111 22.53 -26.05 7.76
N SER A 112 21.86 -27.09 7.27
CA SER A 112 20.67 -26.94 6.43
C SER A 112 19.53 -26.23 7.15
N SER A 113 19.28 -26.57 8.40
CA SER A 113 18.21 -25.96 9.21
C SER A 113 18.54 -24.49 9.54
N LYS A 114 19.79 -24.19 9.94
CA LYS A 114 20.26 -22.82 10.21
C LYS A 114 20.15 -21.93 8.96
N ILE A 115 20.52 -22.46 7.79
CA ILE A 115 20.42 -21.73 6.51
C ILE A 115 18.97 -21.38 6.20
N LEU A 116 18.06 -22.37 6.24
CA LEU A 116 16.64 -22.17 5.95
C LEU A 116 16.01 -21.16 6.91
N LEU A 117 16.27 -21.29 8.20
CA LEU A 117 15.77 -20.36 9.21
C LEU A 117 16.29 -18.94 9.01
N ASN A 118 17.57 -18.76 8.71
CA ASN A 118 18.14 -17.44 8.49
C ASN A 118 17.62 -16.79 7.20
N ILE A 119 17.48 -17.55 6.13
CA ILE A 119 16.90 -17.06 4.86
C ILE A 119 15.41 -16.71 5.06
N ALA A 120 14.66 -17.52 5.80
CA ALA A 120 13.27 -17.20 6.14
C ALA A 120 13.18 -15.89 6.94
N ARG A 121 14.04 -15.69 7.94
CA ARG A 121 14.13 -14.45 8.70
C ARG A 121 14.47 -13.24 7.86
N VAL A 122 15.42 -13.37 6.94
CA VAL A 122 15.78 -12.28 6.00
C VAL A 122 14.61 -11.97 5.07
N SER A 123 13.96 -13.00 4.54
CA SER A 123 12.79 -12.83 3.66
C SER A 123 11.63 -12.14 4.38
N GLU A 124 11.35 -12.48 5.64
CA GLU A 124 10.24 -11.87 6.41
C GLU A 124 10.58 -10.51 7.00
N LYS A 125 11.77 -10.38 7.60
CA LYS A 125 12.14 -9.17 8.34
C LYS A 125 12.75 -8.08 7.46
N PHE A 126 13.23 -8.41 6.26
CA PHE A 126 13.89 -7.47 5.38
C PHE A 126 13.18 -7.32 4.03
N VAL A 127 13.01 -8.41 3.29
CA VAL A 127 12.45 -8.34 1.93
C VAL A 127 11.00 -7.88 1.95
N ARG A 128 10.17 -8.44 2.84
CA ARG A 128 8.76 -8.08 2.94
C ARG A 128 8.51 -6.61 3.32
N PRO A 129 9.14 -6.06 4.38
CA PRO A 129 9.01 -4.63 4.68
C PRO A 129 9.53 -3.74 3.55
N MET A 130 10.62 -4.11 2.90
CA MET A 130 11.20 -3.34 1.81
C MET A 130 10.24 -3.23 0.61
N LEU A 131 9.58 -4.33 0.23
CA LEU A 131 8.56 -4.32 -0.81
C LEU A 131 7.35 -3.46 -0.43
N ASN A 132 6.94 -3.50 0.84
CA ASN A 132 5.85 -2.67 1.37
C ASN A 132 6.22 -1.19 1.37
N ILE A 133 7.44 -0.83 1.78
CA ILE A 133 7.93 0.56 1.78
C ILE A 133 7.93 1.12 0.35
N VAL A 134 8.49 0.39 -0.60
CA VAL A 134 8.51 0.81 -2.00
C VAL A 134 7.10 1.11 -2.51
N SER A 135 6.16 0.21 -2.28
CA SER A 135 4.76 0.41 -2.71
C SER A 135 4.09 1.54 -1.93
N GLY A 136 4.36 1.63 -0.62
CA GLY A 136 3.81 2.67 0.27
C GLY A 136 4.24 4.08 -0.13
N ILE A 137 5.49 4.27 -0.49
CA ILE A 137 6.01 5.57 -0.97
C ILE A 137 5.21 6.05 -2.18
N PHE A 138 4.94 5.18 -3.15
CA PHE A 138 4.14 5.56 -4.32
C PHE A 138 2.71 5.95 -3.93
N ILE A 139 2.04 5.13 -3.12
CA ILE A 139 0.67 5.41 -2.67
C ILE A 139 0.61 6.73 -1.91
N VAL A 140 1.51 6.94 -0.95
CA VAL A 140 1.57 8.19 -0.16
C VAL A 140 1.88 9.39 -1.04
N SER A 141 2.80 9.26 -2.01
CA SER A 141 3.11 10.35 -2.95
C SER A 141 1.89 10.77 -3.77
N PHE A 142 1.10 9.80 -4.25
CA PHE A 142 -0.14 10.09 -4.98
C PHE A 142 -1.18 10.78 -4.11
N ILE A 143 -1.39 10.29 -2.88
CA ILE A 143 -2.29 10.92 -1.91
C ILE A 143 -1.84 12.34 -1.60
N PHE A 144 -0.54 12.56 -1.40
CA PHE A 144 0.03 13.88 -1.13
C PHE A 144 -0.22 14.86 -2.27
N VAL A 145 0.05 14.45 -3.52
CA VAL A 145 -0.20 15.27 -4.72
C VAL A 145 -1.69 15.60 -4.84
N ALA A 146 -2.57 14.65 -4.56
CA ALA A 146 -4.01 14.90 -4.62
C ALA A 146 -4.46 15.90 -3.54
N ILE A 147 -4.02 15.72 -2.30
CA ILE A 147 -4.35 16.66 -1.21
C ILE A 147 -3.91 18.07 -1.57
N LEU A 148 -2.69 18.24 -2.09
CA LEU A 148 -2.20 19.54 -2.54
C LEU A 148 -3.04 20.14 -3.68
N SER A 149 -3.53 19.28 -4.60
CA SER A 149 -4.34 19.74 -5.74
C SER A 149 -5.74 20.20 -5.33
N PHE A 150 -6.36 19.54 -4.35
CA PHE A 150 -7.74 19.83 -3.92
C PHE A 150 -7.84 20.84 -2.78
N ALA A 151 -6.96 20.77 -1.80
CA ALA A 151 -7.07 21.57 -0.57
C ALA A 151 -6.14 22.79 -0.52
N LYS A 152 -5.40 23.07 -1.59
CA LYS A 152 -4.50 24.25 -1.71
C LYS A 152 -3.62 24.45 -0.44
N ILE A 153 -3.49 25.72 -0.02
CA ILE A 153 -2.66 26.13 1.13
C ILE A 153 -3.11 25.54 2.47
N THR A 154 -4.41 25.30 2.66
CA THR A 154 -4.96 24.79 3.94
C THR A 154 -4.45 23.39 4.28
N ALA A 155 -4.28 22.53 3.27
CA ALA A 155 -3.71 21.18 3.47
C ALA A 155 -2.25 21.25 3.90
N LEU A 156 -1.50 22.20 3.40
CA LEU A 156 -0.08 22.35 3.73
C LEU A 156 0.09 22.71 5.22
N TYR A 157 -0.74 23.60 5.77
CA TYR A 157 -0.75 23.90 7.20
C TYR A 157 -1.11 22.69 8.07
N LEU A 158 -2.07 21.87 7.63
CA LEU A 158 -2.46 20.63 8.34
C LEU A 158 -1.32 19.61 8.35
N ILE A 159 -0.64 19.42 7.23
CA ILE A 159 0.50 18.48 7.13
C ILE A 159 1.66 18.95 8.01
N ILE A 160 2.00 20.25 7.96
CA ILE A 160 3.05 20.82 8.81
C ILE A 160 2.69 20.64 10.30
N GLY A 161 1.44 20.93 10.67
CA GLY A 161 0.95 20.74 12.04
C GLY A 161 1.06 19.29 12.52
N LEU A 162 0.70 18.32 11.66
CA LEU A 162 0.84 16.88 11.95
C LEU A 162 2.30 16.46 12.12
N VAL A 163 3.19 16.91 11.24
CA VAL A 163 4.63 16.59 11.32
C VAL A 163 5.23 17.16 12.60
N ILE A 164 4.93 18.42 12.93
CA ILE A 164 5.42 19.07 14.17
C ILE A 164 4.84 18.33 15.38
N GLY A 165 3.55 18.01 15.40
CA GLY A 165 2.92 17.29 16.49
C GLY A 165 3.53 15.89 16.69
N TYR A 166 3.78 15.16 15.61
CA TYR A 166 4.42 13.84 15.69
C TYR A 166 5.86 13.92 16.19
N THR A 167 6.65 14.90 15.72
CA THR A 167 8.03 15.09 16.19
C THR A 167 8.08 15.48 17.64
N LEU A 168 7.18 16.34 18.13
CA LEU A 168 7.10 16.72 19.55
C LEU A 168 6.75 15.53 20.44
N ILE A 169 5.77 14.70 20.03
CA ILE A 169 5.41 13.49 20.77
C ILE A 169 6.57 12.49 20.77
N SER A 170 7.23 12.28 19.63
CA SER A 170 8.39 11.38 19.55
C SER A 170 9.54 11.81 20.43
N PHE A 171 9.77 13.11 20.56
CA PHE A 171 10.81 13.67 21.46
C PHE A 171 10.44 13.59 22.94
N SER A 172 9.14 13.59 23.26
CA SER A 172 8.63 13.50 24.66
C SER A 172 8.63 12.08 25.20
N VAL A 173 8.73 11.05 24.35
CA VAL A 173 8.67 9.62 24.74
C VAL A 173 10.07 8.98 24.80
N THR A 174 11.10 9.69 24.33
CA THR A 174 12.51 9.26 24.45
C THR A 174 13.16 9.82 25.68
#